data_40fb1042435bf0230adcaed65c183a93
#
_entry.id   40fb1042435bf0230adcaed65c183a93
#
_cell.length_a   1.000
_cell.length_b   1.000
_cell.length_c   1.000
_cell.angle_alpha   90.00
_cell.angle_beta   90.00
_cell.angle_gamma   90.00
#
_symmetry.space_group_name_H-M   'P 1'
#
loop_
_entity.id
_entity.type
_entity.pdbx_description
1 polymer ?
#
loop_
_entity_poly.entity_id
_entity_poly.type
_entity_poly.pdbx_seq_one_letter_code
_entity_poly.pdbx_strand_id
1 'polypeptide(L)'
;IKVSSEYLIYDGKNINWDENCDVLVVGCGAAGISAAIEAADGGANVLVIDRFSPGGASRMSGGIYYAGGGTSLQKEAGYDETADDLYNYLIHEVGEGVVDDAVIRAYADQSVDNFNWIVENGVPFGPAVVAKEHSSYPSDDTSLYHSGNETVLPFRDASPPVPRGH
;
A
#
# COMPACT_ATOMS: atom_id res chain seq x y z
N ILE A 1 -0.52 -31.84 10.63
CA ILE A 1 -1.63 -31.31 11.45
C ILE A 1 -2.91 -31.75 10.76
N LYS A 2 -3.63 -32.72 11.37
CA LYS A 2 -4.98 -33.06 10.93
C LYS A 2 -5.91 -31.96 11.42
N VAL A 3 -6.39 -31.13 10.52
CA VAL A 3 -7.50 -30.21 10.80
C VAL A 3 -8.76 -31.10 10.86
N SER A 4 -9.37 -31.25 12.03
CA SER A 4 -10.68 -31.89 12.13
C SER A 4 -11.71 -30.99 11.48
N SER A 5 -12.50 -31.53 10.57
CA SER A 5 -13.53 -30.83 9.80
C SER A 5 -14.85 -30.65 10.58
N GLU A 6 -14.82 -30.62 11.90
CA GLU A 6 -15.99 -30.23 12.66
C GLU A 6 -16.03 -28.71 12.81
N TYR A 7 -16.62 -28.06 11.82
CA TYR A 7 -17.05 -26.69 11.98
C TYR A 7 -18.23 -26.67 12.98
N LEU A 8 -17.97 -26.13 14.17
CA LEU A 8 -19.06 -25.80 15.10
C LEU A 8 -19.84 -24.64 14.50
N ILE A 9 -20.98 -24.94 13.90
CA ILE A 9 -21.92 -23.91 13.45
C ILE A 9 -22.75 -23.51 14.67
N TYR A 10 -22.46 -22.34 15.21
CA TYR A 10 -23.29 -21.71 16.24
C TYR A 10 -24.44 -20.96 15.59
N ASP A 11 -25.64 -21.14 16.08
CA ASP A 11 -26.86 -20.43 15.61
C ASP A 11 -26.93 -18.98 16.11
N GLY A 12 -25.97 -18.55 16.89
CA GLY A 12 -25.86 -17.20 17.46
C GLY A 12 -26.83 -16.89 18.61
N LYS A 13 -27.83 -17.75 18.86
CA LYS A 13 -28.91 -17.44 19.79
C LYS A 13 -28.56 -17.61 21.26
N ASN A 14 -27.52 -18.37 21.56
CA ASN A 14 -27.11 -18.70 22.93
C ASN A 14 -25.65 -18.34 23.22
N ILE A 15 -25.07 -17.42 22.45
CA ILE A 15 -23.72 -16.92 22.66
C ILE A 15 -23.79 -15.64 23.49
N ASN A 16 -23.02 -15.62 24.58
CA ASN A 16 -22.78 -14.39 25.31
C ASN A 16 -21.61 -13.68 24.63
N TRP A 17 -21.90 -12.66 23.85
CA TRP A 17 -20.89 -11.89 23.15
C TRP A 17 -20.22 -10.89 24.08
N ASP A 18 -18.89 -10.84 24.08
CA ASP A 18 -18.12 -9.89 24.87
C ASP A 18 -18.16 -8.48 24.28
N GLU A 19 -18.24 -8.38 22.93
CA GLU A 19 -18.22 -7.12 22.20
C GLU A 19 -19.25 -7.11 21.07
N ASN A 20 -19.68 -5.90 20.67
CA ASN A 20 -20.56 -5.66 19.53
C ASN A 20 -19.99 -4.53 18.67
N CYS A 21 -20.06 -4.71 17.36
CA CYS A 21 -19.61 -3.71 16.38
C CYS A 21 -20.46 -3.77 15.12
N ASP A 22 -20.41 -2.70 14.33
CA ASP A 22 -21.02 -2.64 12.99
C ASP A 22 -20.14 -3.33 11.97
N VAL A 23 -18.81 -3.15 12.12
CA VAL A 23 -17.79 -3.73 11.24
C VAL A 23 -16.72 -4.43 12.05
N LEU A 24 -16.54 -5.73 11.82
CA LEU A 24 -15.45 -6.52 12.37
C LEU A 24 -14.34 -6.68 11.32
N VAL A 25 -13.17 -6.14 11.61
CA VAL A 25 -11.95 -6.32 10.77
C VAL A 25 -11.06 -7.38 11.39
N VAL A 26 -10.81 -8.45 10.66
CA VAL A 26 -9.96 -9.58 11.09
C VAL A 26 -8.60 -9.47 10.41
N GLY A 27 -7.60 -9.09 11.18
CA GLY A 27 -6.24 -8.82 10.72
C GLY A 27 -5.91 -7.32 10.69
N CYS A 28 -4.89 -6.90 11.44
CA CYS A 28 -4.47 -5.52 11.61
C CYS A 28 -3.19 -5.22 10.81
N GLY A 29 -3.13 -5.70 9.56
CA GLY A 29 -2.12 -5.31 8.56
C GLY A 29 -2.57 -4.08 7.77
N ALA A 30 -1.83 -3.67 6.74
CA ALA A 30 -2.14 -2.48 5.95
C ALA A 30 -3.58 -2.48 5.42
N ALA A 31 -4.04 -3.56 4.82
CA ALA A 31 -5.39 -3.67 4.28
C ALA A 31 -6.47 -3.58 5.38
N GLY A 32 -6.25 -4.26 6.53
CA GLY A 32 -7.20 -4.21 7.62
C GLY A 32 -7.29 -2.85 8.28
N ILE A 33 -6.16 -2.18 8.50
CA ILE A 33 -6.13 -0.82 9.04
C ILE A 33 -6.84 0.15 8.10
N SER A 34 -6.57 0.09 6.79
CA SER A 34 -7.23 0.97 5.82
C SER A 34 -8.75 0.75 5.81
N ALA A 35 -9.19 -0.51 5.82
CA ALA A 35 -10.62 -0.82 5.89
C ALA A 35 -11.27 -0.33 7.20
N ALA A 36 -10.55 -0.42 8.32
CA ALA A 36 -11.04 0.04 9.61
C ALA A 36 -11.18 1.56 9.67
N ILE A 37 -10.21 2.30 9.13
CA ILE A 37 -10.24 3.77 9.06
C ILE A 37 -11.42 4.20 8.20
N GLU A 38 -11.55 3.69 6.99
CA GLU A 38 -12.65 4.03 6.08
C GLU A 38 -14.03 3.72 6.68
N ALA A 39 -14.17 2.59 7.35
CA ALA A 39 -15.42 2.25 8.03
C ALA A 39 -15.73 3.20 9.20
N ALA A 40 -14.72 3.58 9.98
CA ALA A 40 -14.87 4.50 11.10
C ALA A 40 -15.18 5.93 10.61
N ASP A 41 -14.55 6.39 9.55
CA ASP A 41 -14.83 7.69 8.91
C ASP A 41 -16.25 7.72 8.33
N GLY A 42 -16.75 6.57 7.88
CA GLY A 42 -18.16 6.37 7.51
C GLY A 42 -19.13 6.34 8.70
N GLY A 43 -18.64 6.47 9.94
CA GLY A 43 -19.43 6.52 11.17
C GLY A 43 -19.77 5.17 11.78
N ALA A 44 -19.17 4.08 11.32
CA ALA A 44 -19.40 2.76 11.89
C ALA A 44 -18.62 2.57 13.21
N ASN A 45 -19.22 1.80 14.14
CA ASN A 45 -18.49 1.27 15.30
C ASN A 45 -17.63 0.08 14.84
N VAL A 46 -16.30 0.26 14.81
CA VAL A 46 -15.37 -0.72 14.23
C VAL A 46 -14.61 -1.45 15.33
N LEU A 47 -14.56 -2.77 15.23
CA LEU A 47 -13.69 -3.62 16.04
C LEU A 47 -12.62 -4.26 15.14
N VAL A 48 -11.36 -4.05 15.49
CA VAL A 48 -10.22 -4.69 14.80
C VAL A 48 -9.63 -5.76 15.70
N ILE A 49 -9.52 -6.97 15.19
CA ILE A 49 -8.86 -8.07 15.90
C ILE A 49 -7.67 -8.61 15.10
N ASP A 50 -6.61 -8.96 15.80
CA ASP A 50 -5.44 -9.62 15.22
C ASP A 50 -4.96 -10.72 16.17
N ARG A 51 -4.41 -11.78 15.62
CA ARG A 51 -3.85 -12.86 16.44
C ARG A 51 -2.47 -12.55 17.01
N PHE A 52 -1.81 -11.50 16.48
CA PHE A 52 -0.50 -11.03 16.87
C PHE A 52 -0.52 -9.52 17.17
N SER A 53 0.66 -8.92 17.24
CA SER A 53 0.77 -7.46 17.31
C SER A 53 0.32 -6.80 16.01
N PRO A 54 -0.34 -5.62 16.07
CA PRO A 54 -0.77 -4.87 14.90
C PRO A 54 0.38 -4.55 13.94
N GLY A 55 0.04 -4.38 12.65
CA GLY A 55 0.95 -3.99 11.58
C GLY A 55 1.21 -5.06 10.51
N GLY A 56 0.97 -6.33 10.82
CA GLY A 56 1.13 -7.43 9.86
C GLY A 56 2.53 -7.45 9.21
N ALA A 57 2.60 -7.82 7.93
CA ALA A 57 3.84 -7.83 7.16
C ALA A 57 4.39 -6.42 6.91
N SER A 58 3.53 -5.39 6.86
CA SER A 58 3.95 -4.00 6.65
C SER A 58 4.87 -3.49 7.75
N ARG A 59 4.70 -3.94 8.99
CA ARG A 59 5.58 -3.62 10.11
C ARG A 59 7.02 -4.11 9.91
N MET A 60 7.22 -5.12 9.08
CA MET A 60 8.53 -5.72 8.79
C MET A 60 9.18 -5.14 7.54
N SER A 61 8.52 -4.19 6.86
CA SER A 61 9.06 -3.51 5.68
C SER A 61 10.16 -2.53 6.05
N GLY A 62 10.91 -2.06 5.05
CA GLY A 62 11.90 -0.99 5.20
C GLY A 62 11.28 0.41 5.36
N GLY A 63 9.96 0.54 5.29
CA GLY A 63 9.24 1.81 5.47
C GLY A 63 9.09 2.64 4.20
N ILE A 64 9.52 2.16 3.05
CA ILE A 64 9.30 2.83 1.77
C ILE A 64 7.92 2.45 1.23
N TYR A 65 7.09 3.48 0.97
CA TYR A 65 5.83 3.35 0.29
C TYR A 65 6.02 3.52 -1.23
N TYR A 66 5.63 2.52 -2.01
CA TYR A 66 5.78 2.56 -3.46
C TYR A 66 4.55 3.20 -4.10
N ALA A 67 4.74 4.34 -4.75
CA ALA A 67 3.69 5.06 -5.46
C ALA A 67 4.26 5.81 -6.66
N GLY A 68 3.42 6.11 -7.63
CA GLY A 68 3.81 6.85 -8.82
C GLY A 68 2.59 7.50 -9.48
N GLY A 69 2.73 7.86 -10.76
CA GLY A 69 1.66 8.50 -11.51
C GLY A 69 1.51 10.00 -11.21
N GLY A 70 2.53 10.62 -10.65
CA GLY A 70 2.56 12.06 -10.37
C GLY A 70 2.10 12.42 -8.97
N THR A 71 2.66 11.78 -7.95
CA THR A 71 2.46 12.17 -6.55
C THR A 71 2.91 13.62 -6.31
N SER A 72 2.44 14.24 -5.23
CA SER A 72 2.85 15.61 -4.89
C SER A 72 4.36 15.74 -4.73
N LEU A 73 5.03 14.76 -4.12
CA LEU A 73 6.48 14.78 -3.94
C LEU A 73 7.22 14.61 -5.27
N GLN A 74 6.73 13.74 -6.18
CA GLN A 74 7.31 13.63 -7.52
C GLN A 74 7.23 14.96 -8.28
N LYS A 75 6.07 15.62 -8.27
CA LYS A 75 5.87 16.94 -8.93
C LYS A 75 6.75 18.02 -8.32
N GLU A 76 6.85 18.08 -6.99
CA GLU A 76 7.72 19.03 -6.29
C GLU A 76 9.20 18.81 -6.63
N ALA A 77 9.62 17.55 -6.81
CA ALA A 77 10.98 17.20 -7.25
C ALA A 77 11.21 17.38 -8.75
N GLY A 78 10.21 17.82 -9.52
CA GLY A 78 10.33 18.11 -10.96
C GLY A 78 10.11 16.90 -11.87
N TYR A 79 9.49 15.85 -11.39
CA TYR A 79 9.10 14.70 -12.20
C TYR A 79 7.64 14.84 -12.66
N ASP A 80 7.43 14.64 -13.96
CA ASP A 80 6.11 14.66 -14.60
C ASP A 80 5.78 13.23 -15.05
N GLU A 81 5.17 12.46 -14.16
CA GLU A 81 4.78 11.08 -14.39
C GLU A 81 3.25 10.98 -14.46
N THR A 82 2.76 10.15 -15.36
CA THR A 82 1.33 9.84 -15.49
C THR A 82 1.00 8.45 -14.94
N ALA A 83 -0.28 8.17 -14.71
CA ALA A 83 -0.74 6.82 -14.38
C ALA A 83 -0.40 5.81 -15.48
N ASP A 84 -0.39 6.24 -16.75
CA ASP A 84 0.00 5.40 -17.87
C ASP A 84 1.50 5.06 -17.84
N ASP A 85 2.36 6.01 -17.47
CA ASP A 85 3.79 5.74 -17.30
C ASP A 85 4.05 4.73 -16.17
N LEU A 86 3.36 4.88 -15.05
CA LEU A 86 3.42 3.93 -13.94
C LEU A 86 2.93 2.53 -14.38
N TYR A 87 1.79 2.46 -15.07
CA TYR A 87 1.25 1.21 -15.59
C TYR A 87 2.23 0.52 -16.54
N ASN A 88 2.79 1.27 -17.51
CA ASN A 88 3.75 0.72 -18.47
C ASN A 88 5.01 0.20 -17.78
N TYR A 89 5.49 0.88 -16.75
CA TYR A 89 6.60 0.37 -15.94
C TYR A 89 6.23 -0.94 -15.24
N LEU A 90 5.09 -0.96 -14.54
CA LEU A 90 4.69 -2.10 -13.72
C LEU A 90 4.42 -3.36 -14.53
N ILE A 91 3.82 -3.26 -15.72
CA ILE A 91 3.63 -4.40 -16.63
C ILE A 91 4.99 -5.07 -16.95
N HIS A 92 6.03 -4.27 -17.18
CA HIS A 92 7.36 -4.81 -17.47
C HIS A 92 8.06 -5.35 -16.21
N GLU A 93 7.87 -4.68 -15.06
CA GLU A 93 8.49 -5.09 -13.80
C GLU A 93 7.91 -6.40 -13.26
N VAL A 94 6.59 -6.54 -13.30
CA VAL A 94 5.88 -7.74 -12.80
C VAL A 94 6.06 -8.93 -13.74
N GLY A 95 6.12 -8.67 -15.04
CA GLY A 95 6.17 -9.70 -16.08
C GLY A 95 4.78 -10.18 -16.54
N GLU A 96 4.73 -10.62 -17.80
CA GLU A 96 3.49 -11.02 -18.45
C GLU A 96 2.82 -12.21 -17.74
N GLY A 97 1.53 -12.06 -17.42
CA GLY A 97 0.71 -13.14 -16.88
C GLY A 97 0.95 -13.49 -15.40
N VAL A 98 1.82 -12.76 -14.70
CA VAL A 98 2.07 -12.96 -13.26
C VAL A 98 0.96 -12.35 -12.40
N VAL A 99 0.48 -11.18 -12.78
CA VAL A 99 -0.65 -10.48 -12.17
C VAL A 99 -1.62 -10.09 -13.27
N ASP A 100 -2.92 -10.11 -12.98
CA ASP A 100 -3.96 -9.64 -13.91
C ASP A 100 -3.73 -8.15 -14.24
N ASP A 101 -3.70 -7.82 -15.53
CA ASP A 101 -3.50 -6.46 -16.05
C ASP A 101 -4.49 -5.47 -15.46
N ALA A 102 -5.73 -5.90 -15.18
CA ALA A 102 -6.73 -5.05 -14.56
C ALA A 102 -6.34 -4.63 -13.13
N VAL A 103 -5.64 -5.49 -12.39
CA VAL A 103 -5.11 -5.17 -11.05
C VAL A 103 -3.98 -4.15 -11.14
N ILE A 104 -3.06 -4.33 -12.09
CA ILE A 104 -1.95 -3.39 -12.33
C ILE A 104 -2.51 -2.03 -12.75
N ARG A 105 -3.52 -2.02 -13.65
CA ARG A 105 -4.18 -0.80 -14.10
C ARG A 105 -4.87 -0.07 -12.94
N ALA A 106 -5.65 -0.80 -12.14
CA ALA A 106 -6.32 -0.23 -10.97
C ALA A 106 -5.33 0.36 -9.96
N TYR A 107 -4.19 -0.31 -9.74
CA TYR A 107 -3.13 0.21 -8.89
C TYR A 107 -2.53 1.52 -9.44
N ALA A 108 -2.22 1.57 -10.73
CA ALA A 108 -1.64 2.75 -11.35
C ALA A 108 -2.61 3.95 -11.33
N ASP A 109 -3.89 3.70 -11.65
CA ASP A 109 -4.92 4.74 -11.68
C ASP A 109 -5.21 5.35 -10.30
N GLN A 110 -5.13 4.54 -9.25
CA GLN A 110 -5.43 4.95 -7.88
C GLN A 110 -4.20 5.34 -7.07
N SER A 111 -3.01 5.24 -7.63
CA SER A 111 -1.75 5.40 -6.89
C SER A 111 -1.62 6.77 -6.22
N VAL A 112 -1.98 7.84 -6.93
CA VAL A 112 -1.92 9.20 -6.40
C VAL A 112 -2.96 9.43 -5.30
N ASP A 113 -4.18 8.95 -5.50
CA ASP A 113 -5.25 9.09 -4.52
C ASP A 113 -4.94 8.33 -3.24
N ASN A 114 -4.39 7.11 -3.37
CA ASN A 114 -3.94 6.32 -2.23
C ASN A 114 -2.77 6.98 -1.49
N PHE A 115 -1.83 7.60 -2.20
CA PHE A 115 -0.75 8.36 -1.59
C PHE A 115 -1.28 9.56 -0.79
N ASN A 116 -2.19 10.33 -1.38
CA ASN A 116 -2.83 11.46 -0.71
C ASN A 116 -3.60 11.01 0.54
N TRP A 117 -4.34 9.92 0.44
CA TRP A 117 -5.07 9.35 1.58
C TRP A 117 -4.13 8.99 2.75
N ILE A 118 -2.96 8.40 2.47
CA ILE A 118 -1.96 8.07 3.50
C ILE A 118 -1.43 9.34 4.17
N VAL A 119 -1.15 10.39 3.39
CA VAL A 119 -0.72 11.70 3.92
C VAL A 119 -1.80 12.32 4.80
N GLU A 120 -3.05 12.32 4.35
CA GLU A 120 -4.21 12.84 5.08
C GLU A 120 -4.45 12.09 6.41
N ASN A 121 -4.13 10.80 6.43
CA ASN A 121 -4.18 9.96 7.63
C ASN A 121 -2.93 10.11 8.54
N GLY A 122 -2.07 11.10 8.26
CA GLY A 122 -1.01 11.53 9.18
C GLY A 122 0.30 10.75 9.04
N VAL A 123 0.51 10.00 7.98
CA VAL A 123 1.83 9.40 7.69
C VAL A 123 2.77 10.52 7.22
N PRO A 124 3.85 10.81 7.96
CA PRO A 124 4.77 11.87 7.60
C PRO A 124 5.69 11.44 6.46
N PHE A 125 5.91 12.33 5.51
CA PHE A 125 6.96 12.23 4.51
C PHE A 125 7.91 13.42 4.68
N GLY A 126 9.19 13.22 4.37
CA GLY A 126 10.19 14.27 4.39
C GLY A 126 10.13 15.15 3.13
N PRO A 127 11.17 15.96 2.87
CA PRO A 127 11.21 16.85 1.72
C PRO A 127 11.29 16.06 0.40
N ALA A 128 10.77 16.65 -0.68
CA ALA A 128 10.75 16.08 -2.04
C ALA A 128 12.17 16.04 -2.66
N VAL A 129 13.09 15.39 -1.98
CA VAL A 129 14.48 15.24 -2.38
C VAL A 129 14.75 13.79 -2.74
N VAL A 130 15.31 13.58 -3.93
CA VAL A 130 15.66 12.22 -4.41
C VAL A 130 16.95 11.77 -3.74
N ALA A 131 16.94 10.57 -3.17
CA ALA A 131 18.15 9.95 -2.64
C ALA A 131 19.19 9.75 -3.74
N LYS A 132 20.43 10.12 -3.45
CA LYS A 132 21.55 10.02 -4.42
C LYS A 132 21.94 8.59 -4.73
N GLU A 133 21.72 7.71 -3.79
CA GLU A 133 22.03 6.29 -3.90
C GLU A 133 20.75 5.49 -3.92
N HIS A 134 20.80 4.32 -4.55
CA HIS A 134 19.71 3.35 -4.47
C HIS A 134 19.55 2.94 -3.00
N SER A 135 18.55 3.50 -2.35
CA SER A 135 18.40 3.35 -0.90
C SER A 135 17.29 2.38 -0.57
N SER A 136 17.53 1.58 0.43
CA SER A 136 16.55 0.66 0.99
C SER A 136 15.86 1.20 2.24
N TYR A 137 16.30 2.35 2.74
CA TYR A 137 15.78 2.90 4.00
C TYR A 137 15.48 4.39 3.86
N PRO A 138 14.31 4.84 4.37
CA PRO A 138 13.98 6.25 4.43
C PRO A 138 14.95 7.02 5.35
N SER A 139 15.08 8.30 5.07
CA SER A 139 15.83 9.25 5.91
C SER A 139 15.04 10.55 6.05
N ASP A 140 15.36 11.34 7.07
CA ASP A 140 14.71 12.63 7.32
C ASP A 140 15.04 13.67 6.23
N ASP A 141 16.09 13.44 5.43
CA ASP A 141 16.58 14.38 4.42
C ASP A 141 16.07 14.08 3.01
N THR A 142 15.45 12.92 2.78
CA THR A 142 14.99 12.48 1.46
C THR A 142 13.69 11.73 1.56
N SER A 143 12.80 11.91 0.58
CA SER A 143 11.53 11.18 0.49
C SER A 143 11.23 10.63 -0.89
N LEU A 144 12.23 10.56 -1.76
CA LEU A 144 12.09 9.95 -3.07
C LEU A 144 13.24 9.00 -3.37
N TYR A 145 12.91 7.80 -3.80
CA TYR A 145 13.86 6.72 -4.02
C TYR A 145 13.58 6.00 -5.34
N HIS A 146 14.63 5.71 -6.11
CA HIS A 146 14.59 4.69 -7.15
C HIS A 146 14.69 3.32 -6.47
N SER A 147 13.57 2.82 -5.97
CA SER A 147 13.51 1.60 -5.15
C SER A 147 13.23 0.32 -5.93
N GLY A 148 12.87 0.46 -7.22
CA GLY A 148 12.70 -0.62 -8.18
C GLY A 148 13.79 -0.65 -9.24
N ASN A 149 13.44 -1.07 -10.45
CA ASN A 149 14.35 -1.15 -11.61
C ASN A 149 14.22 0.06 -12.54
N GLU A 150 13.71 1.19 -12.07
CA GLU A 150 13.34 2.37 -12.87
C GLU A 150 14.48 2.89 -13.75
N THR A 151 15.72 2.78 -13.29
CA THR A 151 16.92 3.29 -14.00
C THR A 151 17.62 2.23 -14.84
N VAL A 152 17.15 0.98 -14.81
CA VAL A 152 17.82 -0.17 -15.44
C VAL A 152 17.15 -0.54 -16.76
N LEU A 153 17.94 -1.02 -17.74
CA LEU A 153 17.38 -1.61 -18.97
C LEU A 153 16.81 -3.01 -18.68
N PRO A 154 15.69 -3.39 -19.31
CA PRO A 154 14.92 -2.62 -20.32
C PRO A 154 13.84 -1.70 -19.73
N PHE A 155 13.68 -1.65 -18.43
CA PHE A 155 12.55 -0.97 -17.75
C PHE A 155 12.48 0.52 -18.06
N ARG A 156 13.64 1.22 -18.05
CA ARG A 156 13.69 2.65 -18.36
C ARG A 156 13.30 2.98 -19.81
N ASP A 157 13.28 1.99 -20.70
CA ASP A 157 12.83 2.18 -22.09
C ASP A 157 11.30 2.02 -22.20
N ALA A 158 10.69 1.33 -21.25
CA ALA A 158 9.25 1.16 -21.18
C ALA A 158 8.52 2.36 -20.55
N SER A 159 9.20 3.04 -19.62
CA SER A 159 8.66 4.22 -18.92
C SER A 159 9.80 5.11 -18.45
N PRO A 160 9.60 6.44 -18.34
CA PRO A 160 10.60 7.35 -17.80
C PRO A 160 11.11 6.88 -16.41
N PRO A 161 12.41 7.04 -16.14
CA PRO A 161 13.00 6.66 -14.86
C PRO A 161 12.62 7.69 -13.80
N VAL A 162 11.52 7.46 -13.11
CA VAL A 162 11.00 8.31 -12.04
C VAL A 162 11.16 7.60 -10.71
N PRO A 163 11.57 8.29 -9.62
CA PRO A 163 11.59 7.67 -8.29
C PRO A 163 10.16 7.41 -7.82
N ARG A 164 9.85 6.17 -7.46
CA ARG A 164 8.52 5.72 -7.04
C ARG A 164 8.47 5.26 -5.58
N GLY A 165 9.62 5.10 -4.92
CA GLY A 165 9.69 4.91 -3.48
C GLY A 165 9.54 6.25 -2.75
N HIS A 166 8.67 6.28 -1.74
CA HIS A 166 8.36 7.43 -0.89
C HIS A 166 8.63 7.14 0.56
#